data_e04b9a76193972e287f3d45700b6b40e
#
_entry.id   e04b9a76193972e287f3d45700b6b40e
#
_cell.length_a   1.000
_cell.length_b   1.000
_cell.length_c   1.000
_cell.angle_alpha   90.00
_cell.angle_beta   90.00
_cell.angle_gamma   90.00
#
_symmetry.space_group_name_H-M   'P 1'
#
loop_
_entity.id
_entity.type
_entity.pdbx_description
1 polymer ?
#
loop_
_entity_poly.entity_id
_entity_poly.type
_entity_poly.pdbx_seq_one_letter_code
_entity_poly.pdbx_strand_id
1 'polypeptide(L)'
;MAWQRIGDTAADDPRLLAVQTLPDADERTLNEVRGFILTLSGESAKYTTDYVLNMGQVVKAAGGFGRAEVLTGMCVRVGLLERVEIDGLPGVRLVEDPDFIHLRKKEELDRERQRKRDNSDPNLKWPVILRDGDYCRWCHREVHWTGKVSNRKATLDHLEPGRPGTVDTLVVACITCNSAPWTIVIPQY
;
A
#
# COMPACT_ATOMS: atom_id res chain seq x y z
N MET A 1 -4.81 1.43 8.26
CA MET A 1 -5.81 2.23 7.54
C MET A 1 -5.44 2.23 6.07
N ALA A 2 -6.39 1.94 5.18
CA ALA A 2 -6.19 2.07 3.74
C ALA A 2 -6.10 3.57 3.39
N TRP A 3 -5.20 3.94 2.49
CA TRP A 3 -5.03 5.30 1.99
C TRP A 3 -4.44 5.27 0.59
N GLN A 4 -4.61 6.36 -0.11
CA GLN A 4 -3.93 6.62 -1.39
C GLN A 4 -3.01 7.83 -1.25
N ARG A 5 -1.93 7.85 -1.99
CA ARG A 5 -1.06 9.00 -2.16
C ARG A 5 -1.02 9.35 -3.65
N ILE A 6 -1.16 10.62 -3.96
CA ILE A 6 -1.01 11.16 -5.30
C ILE A 6 0.39 11.78 -5.35
N GLY A 7 1.14 11.48 -6.41
CA GLY A 7 2.46 12.05 -6.62
C GLY A 7 2.39 13.56 -6.85
N ASP A 8 3.43 14.28 -6.48
CA ASP A 8 3.49 15.74 -6.62
C ASP A 8 3.40 16.18 -8.09
N THR A 9 3.88 15.34 -9.00
CA THR A 9 3.87 15.56 -10.46
C THR A 9 2.70 14.89 -11.18
N ALA A 10 1.77 14.27 -10.46
CA ALA A 10 0.69 13.50 -11.06
C ALA A 10 -0.22 14.34 -11.99
N ALA A 11 -0.34 15.63 -11.73
CA ALA A 11 -1.12 16.54 -12.58
C ALA A 11 -0.50 16.71 -13.99
N ASP A 12 0.80 16.52 -14.10
CA ASP A 12 1.59 16.67 -15.32
C ASP A 12 2.03 15.32 -15.91
N ASP A 13 1.44 14.23 -15.44
CA ASP A 13 1.76 12.88 -15.96
C ASP A 13 1.53 12.83 -17.48
N PRO A 14 2.52 12.38 -18.26
CA PRO A 14 2.43 12.37 -19.72
C PRO A 14 1.25 11.57 -20.26
N ARG A 15 0.86 10.47 -19.58
CA ARG A 15 -0.32 9.66 -19.95
C ARG A 15 -1.60 10.44 -19.77
N LEU A 16 -1.71 11.21 -18.70
CA LEU A 16 -2.86 12.05 -18.41
C LEU A 16 -2.98 13.19 -19.42
N LEU A 17 -1.86 13.86 -19.74
CA LEU A 17 -1.84 14.93 -20.74
C LEU A 17 -2.10 14.41 -22.15
N ALA A 18 -1.66 13.20 -22.49
CA ALA A 18 -1.91 12.58 -23.79
C ALA A 18 -3.41 12.36 -24.09
N VAL A 19 -4.27 12.33 -23.06
CA VAL A 19 -5.73 12.25 -23.26
C VAL A 19 -6.25 13.37 -24.15
N GLN A 20 -5.68 14.58 -24.05
CA GLN A 20 -6.09 15.74 -24.84
C GLN A 20 -5.80 15.59 -26.36
N THR A 21 -4.92 14.68 -26.73
CA THR A 21 -4.54 14.42 -28.13
C THR A 21 -5.40 13.34 -28.79
N LEU A 22 -6.32 12.73 -28.05
CA LEU A 22 -7.21 11.70 -28.58
C LEU A 22 -8.29 12.31 -29.46
N PRO A 23 -8.71 11.62 -30.56
CA PRO A 23 -9.70 12.14 -31.49
C PRO A 23 -11.06 12.52 -30.87
N ASP A 24 -11.42 11.82 -29.79
CA ASP A 24 -12.72 12.00 -29.11
C ASP A 24 -12.60 12.94 -27.90
N ALA A 25 -11.47 13.64 -27.75
CA ALA A 25 -11.24 14.57 -26.64
C ALA A 25 -11.83 15.94 -26.93
N ASP A 26 -12.38 16.56 -25.88
CA ASP A 26 -12.85 17.95 -25.86
C ASP A 26 -12.18 18.73 -24.70
N GLU A 27 -12.56 19.98 -24.51
CA GLU A 27 -12.03 20.85 -23.45
C GLU A 27 -12.30 20.37 -22.02
N ARG A 28 -13.23 19.43 -21.80
CA ARG A 28 -13.61 18.89 -20.49
C ARG A 28 -12.92 17.56 -20.19
N THR A 29 -12.49 16.87 -21.23
CA THR A 29 -12.02 15.48 -21.17
C THR A 29 -10.89 15.27 -20.18
N LEU A 30 -9.92 16.17 -20.13
CA LEU A 30 -8.81 16.07 -19.19
C LEU A 30 -9.28 16.09 -17.72
N ASN A 31 -10.16 17.02 -17.37
CA ASN A 31 -10.67 17.12 -16.00
C ASN A 31 -11.58 15.97 -15.64
N GLU A 32 -12.35 15.48 -16.60
CA GLU A 32 -13.21 14.31 -16.41
C GLU A 32 -12.37 13.04 -16.20
N VAL A 33 -11.32 12.82 -16.99
CA VAL A 33 -10.40 11.70 -16.80
C VAL A 33 -9.67 11.80 -15.46
N ARG A 34 -9.23 12.99 -15.06
CA ARG A 34 -8.65 13.21 -13.72
C ARG A 34 -9.61 12.78 -12.61
N GLY A 35 -10.84 13.27 -12.66
CA GLY A 35 -11.89 12.91 -11.70
C GLY A 35 -12.19 11.42 -11.70
N PHE A 36 -12.26 10.82 -12.89
CA PHE A 36 -12.50 9.38 -13.07
C PHE A 36 -11.40 8.53 -12.43
N ILE A 37 -10.13 8.78 -12.76
CA ILE A 37 -8.98 8.05 -12.22
C ILE A 37 -8.87 8.23 -10.70
N LEU A 38 -9.07 9.45 -10.18
CA LEU A 38 -9.08 9.71 -8.73
C LEU A 38 -10.19 8.95 -8.02
N THR A 39 -11.37 8.87 -8.60
CA THR A 39 -12.50 8.13 -8.03
C THR A 39 -12.22 6.63 -8.04
N LEU A 40 -11.70 6.08 -9.14
CA LEU A 40 -11.32 4.68 -9.22
C LEU A 40 -10.22 4.33 -8.21
N SER A 41 -9.19 5.16 -8.09
CA SER A 41 -8.11 4.93 -7.11
C SER A 41 -8.62 4.98 -5.66
N GLY A 42 -9.54 5.90 -5.36
CA GLY A 42 -10.23 5.96 -4.06
C GLY A 42 -11.08 4.73 -3.77
N GLU A 43 -11.82 4.23 -4.75
CA GLU A 43 -12.58 2.97 -4.62
C GLU A 43 -11.65 1.77 -4.41
N SER A 44 -10.55 1.68 -5.17
CA SER A 44 -9.57 0.62 -4.98
C SER A 44 -8.92 0.67 -3.59
N ALA A 45 -8.51 1.85 -3.12
CA ALA A 45 -7.96 2.03 -1.77
C ALA A 45 -8.98 1.65 -0.69
N LYS A 46 -10.24 2.10 -0.82
CA LYS A 46 -11.32 1.84 0.14
C LYS A 46 -11.58 0.35 0.33
N TYR A 47 -11.63 -0.41 -0.75
CA TYR A 47 -11.94 -1.84 -0.72
C TYR A 47 -10.68 -2.72 -0.74
N THR A 48 -9.50 -2.11 -0.86
CA THR A 48 -8.21 -2.81 -0.90
C THR A 48 -8.20 -3.88 -2.00
N THR A 49 -8.51 -3.45 -3.23
CA THR A 49 -8.64 -4.32 -4.40
C THR A 49 -7.37 -4.42 -5.23
N ASP A 50 -6.25 -3.90 -4.72
CA ASP A 50 -4.92 -3.99 -5.33
C ASP A 50 -4.92 -3.48 -6.78
N TYR A 51 -5.46 -2.26 -6.98
CA TYR A 51 -5.60 -1.56 -8.27
C TYR A 51 -6.65 -2.15 -9.22
N VAL A 52 -7.34 -3.21 -8.86
CA VAL A 52 -8.33 -3.87 -9.73
C VAL A 52 -9.75 -3.46 -9.34
N LEU A 53 -10.59 -3.14 -10.33
CA LEU A 53 -11.96 -2.67 -10.13
C LEU A 53 -12.90 -3.39 -11.09
N ASN A 54 -14.07 -3.79 -10.58
CA ASN A 54 -15.15 -4.35 -11.39
C ASN A 54 -15.92 -3.26 -12.15
N MET A 55 -16.67 -3.66 -13.18
CA MET A 55 -17.43 -2.70 -14.01
C MET A 55 -18.48 -1.91 -13.23
N GLY A 56 -19.02 -2.43 -12.13
CA GLY A 56 -19.94 -1.66 -11.28
C GLY A 56 -19.27 -0.43 -10.65
N GLN A 57 -18.02 -0.59 -10.16
CA GLN A 57 -17.22 0.52 -9.64
C GLN A 57 -16.84 1.51 -10.75
N VAL A 58 -16.52 1.00 -11.95
CA VAL A 58 -16.18 1.82 -13.12
C VAL A 58 -17.38 2.66 -13.57
N VAL A 59 -18.55 2.05 -13.69
CA VAL A 59 -19.81 2.75 -14.06
C VAL A 59 -20.19 3.81 -13.04
N LYS A 60 -20.06 3.48 -11.74
CA LYS A 60 -20.28 4.43 -10.65
C LYS A 60 -19.34 5.63 -10.74
N ALA A 61 -18.06 5.39 -11.00
CA ALA A 61 -17.04 6.45 -11.08
C ALA A 61 -17.25 7.37 -12.30
N ALA A 62 -17.74 6.80 -13.42
CA ALA A 62 -18.01 7.53 -14.66
C ALA A 62 -19.37 8.25 -14.68
N GLY A 63 -20.23 7.98 -13.69
CA GLY A 63 -21.60 8.55 -13.66
C GLY A 63 -22.59 7.91 -14.63
N GLY A 64 -22.24 6.78 -15.28
CA GLY A 64 -23.13 6.05 -16.17
C GLY A 64 -22.41 5.10 -17.11
N PHE A 65 -23.15 4.13 -17.63
CA PHE A 65 -22.58 3.02 -18.42
C PHE A 65 -21.92 3.49 -19.73
N GLY A 66 -22.62 4.33 -20.51
CA GLY A 66 -22.06 4.83 -21.78
C GLY A 66 -20.80 5.68 -21.58
N ARG A 67 -20.75 6.49 -20.52
CA ARG A 67 -19.57 7.30 -20.23
C ARG A 67 -18.42 6.45 -19.67
N ALA A 68 -18.73 5.40 -18.92
CA ALA A 68 -17.74 4.43 -18.44
C ALA A 68 -16.95 3.80 -19.59
N GLU A 69 -17.63 3.39 -20.64
CA GLU A 69 -16.97 2.78 -21.80
C GLU A 69 -16.06 3.76 -22.54
N VAL A 70 -16.51 5.01 -22.74
CA VAL A 70 -15.73 6.08 -23.38
C VAL A 70 -14.48 6.40 -22.55
N LEU A 71 -14.63 6.70 -21.24
CA LEU A 71 -13.51 7.06 -20.39
C LEU A 71 -12.52 5.90 -20.20
N THR A 72 -13.03 4.67 -20.04
CA THR A 72 -12.18 3.48 -20.00
C THR A 72 -11.39 3.31 -21.30
N GLY A 73 -12.04 3.47 -22.44
CA GLY A 73 -11.37 3.39 -23.74
C GLY A 73 -10.27 4.44 -23.91
N MET A 74 -10.49 5.67 -23.50
CA MET A 74 -9.49 6.74 -23.50
C MET A 74 -8.31 6.40 -22.57
N CYS A 75 -8.61 6.01 -21.33
CA CYS A 75 -7.58 5.67 -20.33
C CYS A 75 -6.75 4.46 -20.74
N VAL A 76 -7.34 3.46 -21.38
CA VAL A 76 -6.60 2.30 -21.93
C VAL A 76 -5.65 2.73 -23.04
N ARG A 77 -6.08 3.58 -23.96
CA ARG A 77 -5.25 4.08 -25.08
C ARG A 77 -4.01 4.83 -24.59
N VAL A 78 -4.09 5.53 -23.48
CA VAL A 78 -2.96 6.30 -22.92
C VAL A 78 -2.21 5.57 -21.81
N GLY A 79 -2.58 4.32 -21.47
CA GLY A 79 -1.89 3.50 -20.47
C GLY A 79 -2.17 3.86 -19.01
N LEU A 80 -3.29 4.53 -18.73
CA LEU A 80 -3.76 4.79 -17.36
C LEU A 80 -4.56 3.61 -16.80
N LEU A 81 -5.21 2.83 -17.67
CA LEU A 81 -5.97 1.64 -17.34
C LEU A 81 -5.58 0.47 -18.25
N GLU A 82 -5.77 -0.73 -17.75
CA GLU A 82 -5.75 -1.98 -18.48
C GLU A 82 -7.09 -2.69 -18.33
N ARG A 83 -7.62 -3.30 -19.39
CA ARG A 83 -8.79 -4.17 -19.30
C ARG A 83 -8.35 -5.52 -18.75
N VAL A 84 -9.05 -6.02 -17.74
CA VAL A 84 -8.77 -7.31 -17.09
C VAL A 84 -10.06 -8.10 -16.92
N GLU A 85 -9.92 -9.38 -16.63
CA GLU A 85 -11.02 -10.26 -16.25
C GLU A 85 -10.93 -10.59 -14.75
N ILE A 86 -12.06 -10.51 -14.05
CA ILE A 86 -12.20 -10.77 -12.63
C ILE A 86 -13.29 -11.83 -12.47
N ASP A 87 -12.92 -13.04 -12.11
CA ASP A 87 -13.85 -14.18 -11.93
C ASP A 87 -14.78 -14.39 -13.15
N GLY A 88 -14.23 -14.28 -14.36
CA GLY A 88 -14.98 -14.43 -15.62
C GLY A 88 -15.78 -13.18 -16.05
N LEU A 89 -15.67 -12.07 -15.33
CA LEU A 89 -16.37 -10.82 -15.62
C LEU A 89 -15.39 -9.71 -16.00
N PRO A 90 -15.81 -8.76 -16.86
CA PRO A 90 -14.94 -7.65 -17.24
C PRO A 90 -14.68 -6.71 -16.09
N GLY A 91 -13.45 -6.19 -16.04
CA GLY A 91 -12.99 -5.21 -15.10
C GLY A 91 -11.85 -4.36 -15.66
N VAL A 92 -11.30 -3.50 -14.83
CA VAL A 92 -10.13 -2.68 -15.17
C VAL A 92 -9.08 -2.77 -14.07
N ARG A 93 -7.82 -2.58 -14.46
CA ARG A 93 -6.69 -2.36 -13.55
C ARG A 93 -6.15 -0.95 -13.77
N LEU A 94 -5.99 -0.21 -12.69
CA LEU A 94 -5.25 1.07 -12.70
C LEU A 94 -3.77 0.80 -12.92
N VAL A 95 -3.10 1.71 -13.61
CA VAL A 95 -1.64 1.68 -13.71
C VAL A 95 -1.02 1.71 -12.31
N GLU A 96 -0.09 0.81 -12.06
CA GLU A 96 0.63 0.72 -10.81
C GLU A 96 1.93 1.52 -10.93
N ASP A 97 1.86 2.78 -10.53
CA ASP A 97 2.95 3.74 -10.62
C ASP A 97 2.97 4.60 -9.34
N PRO A 98 3.92 4.36 -8.43
CA PRO A 98 3.99 5.07 -7.15
C PRO A 98 4.23 6.58 -7.26
N ASP A 99 4.82 7.05 -8.37
CA ASP A 99 5.07 8.47 -8.63
C ASP A 99 3.81 9.17 -9.17
N PHE A 100 2.87 8.40 -9.73
CA PHE A 100 1.57 8.89 -10.15
C PHE A 100 0.51 8.71 -9.05
N ILE A 101 0.12 7.45 -8.77
CA ILE A 101 -0.84 7.11 -7.70
C ILE A 101 -0.35 5.86 -6.97
N HIS A 102 -0.08 6.01 -5.68
CA HIS A 102 0.31 4.91 -4.81
C HIS A 102 -0.86 4.48 -3.93
N LEU A 103 -1.25 3.21 -4.03
CA LEU A 103 -2.23 2.55 -3.17
C LEU A 103 -1.53 1.50 -2.31
N ARG A 104 -1.91 1.42 -1.05
CA ARG A 104 -1.44 0.33 -0.19
C ARG A 104 -2.10 -0.98 -0.58
N LYS A 105 -1.29 -1.99 -0.85
CA LYS A 105 -1.76 -3.34 -1.19
C LYS A 105 -2.31 -4.08 0.03
N LYS A 106 -3.23 -5.00 -0.23
CA LYS A 106 -3.84 -5.86 0.79
C LYS A 106 -2.77 -6.58 1.63
N GLU A 107 -1.76 -7.12 0.98
CA GLU A 107 -0.67 -7.82 1.63
C GLU A 107 0.09 -6.93 2.64
N GLU A 108 0.37 -5.67 2.29
CA GLU A 108 1.02 -4.71 3.20
C GLU A 108 0.16 -4.42 4.43
N LEU A 109 -1.15 -4.23 4.21
CA LEU A 109 -2.09 -3.98 5.30
C LEU A 109 -2.23 -5.19 6.22
N ASP A 110 -2.25 -6.39 5.66
CA ASP A 110 -2.37 -7.62 6.43
C ASP A 110 -1.08 -7.90 7.22
N ARG A 111 0.10 -7.62 6.64
CA ARG A 111 1.40 -7.65 7.35
C ARG A 111 1.43 -6.65 8.51
N GLU A 112 0.97 -5.42 8.29
CA GLU A 112 0.93 -4.41 9.37
C GLU A 112 -0.03 -4.83 10.49
N ARG A 113 -1.21 -5.36 10.14
CA ARG A 113 -2.18 -5.89 11.12
C ARG A 113 -1.61 -7.07 11.91
N GLN A 114 -0.91 -7.98 11.23
CA GLN A 114 -0.25 -9.12 11.87
C GLN A 114 0.82 -8.64 12.86
N ARG A 115 1.72 -7.75 12.43
CA ARG A 115 2.74 -7.15 13.31
C ARG A 115 2.14 -6.49 14.54
N LYS A 116 1.02 -5.78 14.39
CA LYS A 116 0.33 -5.15 15.54
C LYS A 116 -0.24 -6.18 16.49
N ARG A 117 -0.85 -7.26 15.97
CA ARG A 117 -1.36 -8.37 16.79
C ARG A 117 -0.22 -9.02 17.58
N ASP A 118 0.85 -9.42 16.90
CA ASP A 118 1.99 -10.08 17.52
C ASP A 118 2.65 -9.21 18.61
N ASN A 119 2.83 -7.93 18.36
CA ASN A 119 3.37 -6.98 19.35
C ASN A 119 2.46 -6.77 20.57
N SER A 120 1.17 -7.00 20.43
CA SER A 120 0.17 -6.83 21.50
C SER A 120 -0.20 -8.12 22.20
N ASP A 121 0.16 -9.29 21.66
CA ASP A 121 -0.15 -10.59 22.26
C ASP A 121 0.78 -10.89 23.45
N PRO A 122 0.21 -10.96 24.69
CA PRO A 122 1.00 -11.25 25.87
C PRO A 122 1.68 -12.63 25.83
N ASN A 123 1.08 -13.62 25.15
CA ASN A 123 1.61 -14.97 25.05
C ASN A 123 2.85 -15.06 24.15
N LEU A 124 3.03 -14.11 23.26
CA LEU A 124 4.24 -13.94 22.46
C LEU A 124 5.22 -13.00 23.14
N LYS A 125 4.73 -11.86 23.58
CA LYS A 125 5.55 -10.76 24.09
C LYS A 125 6.35 -11.13 25.34
N TRP A 126 5.70 -11.70 26.35
CA TRP A 126 6.38 -12.01 27.61
C TRP A 126 7.45 -13.09 27.49
N PRO A 127 7.23 -14.23 26.81
CA PRO A 127 8.29 -15.20 26.60
C PRO A 127 9.50 -14.65 25.84
N VAL A 128 9.27 -13.80 24.81
CA VAL A 128 10.36 -13.17 24.06
C VAL A 128 11.15 -12.19 24.96
N ILE A 129 10.47 -11.37 25.77
CA ILE A 129 11.14 -10.46 26.71
C ILE A 129 11.95 -11.24 27.75
N LEU A 130 11.39 -12.33 28.29
CA LEU A 130 12.10 -13.16 29.28
C LEU A 130 13.34 -13.83 28.69
N ARG A 131 13.32 -14.17 27.41
CA ARG A 131 14.48 -14.75 26.71
C ARG A 131 15.54 -13.71 26.36
N ASP A 132 15.13 -12.57 25.78
CA ASP A 132 16.03 -11.58 25.17
C ASP A 132 16.39 -10.41 26.11
N GLY A 133 15.63 -10.20 27.20
CA GLY A 133 15.76 -9.06 28.09
C GLY A 133 15.34 -7.74 27.46
N ASP A 134 15.84 -6.64 28.05
CA ASP A 134 15.49 -5.26 27.61
C ASP A 134 16.57 -4.68 26.69
N TYR A 135 17.14 -5.50 25.80
CA TYR A 135 18.18 -5.09 24.87
C TYR A 135 17.76 -5.38 23.42
N CYS A 136 18.00 -4.41 22.53
CA CYS A 136 17.78 -4.61 21.10
C CYS A 136 18.70 -5.71 20.56
N ARG A 137 18.16 -6.73 19.94
CA ARG A 137 18.91 -7.84 19.31
C ARG A 137 19.95 -7.36 18.30
N TRP A 138 19.66 -6.23 17.61
CA TRP A 138 20.46 -5.74 16.51
C TRP A 138 21.58 -4.77 16.91
N CYS A 139 21.28 -3.78 17.76
CA CYS A 139 22.26 -2.76 18.14
C CYS A 139 22.74 -2.89 19.60
N HIS A 140 22.25 -3.89 20.33
CA HIS A 140 22.61 -4.19 21.73
C HIS A 140 22.38 -3.03 22.71
N ARG A 141 21.60 -2.02 22.34
CA ARG A 141 21.22 -0.91 23.22
C ARG A 141 19.99 -1.27 24.02
N GLU A 142 19.93 -0.78 25.24
CA GLU A 142 18.75 -0.89 26.09
C GLU A 142 17.53 -0.27 25.43
N VAL A 143 16.37 -0.94 25.53
CA VAL A 143 15.07 -0.52 24.99
C VAL A 143 14.07 -0.30 26.11
N HIS A 144 13.05 0.54 25.85
CA HIS A 144 12.02 0.90 26.82
C HIS A 144 10.64 0.48 26.34
N TRP A 145 9.95 -0.34 27.12
CA TRP A 145 8.60 -0.83 26.81
C TRP A 145 7.50 0.20 27.11
N THR A 146 7.77 1.15 28.01
CA THR A 146 6.85 2.19 28.46
C THR A 146 7.36 3.58 28.10
N GLY A 147 6.55 4.61 28.32
CA GLY A 147 6.92 6.02 28.09
C GLY A 147 6.67 6.52 26.65
N LYS A 148 7.20 7.70 26.34
CA LYS A 148 7.05 8.35 25.03
C LYS A 148 7.74 7.56 23.94
N VAL A 149 7.19 7.66 22.70
CA VAL A 149 7.82 7.09 21.52
C VAL A 149 9.18 7.76 21.30
N SER A 150 10.21 6.93 21.22
CA SER A 150 11.60 7.35 20.97
C SER A 150 12.31 6.32 20.09
N ASN A 151 13.47 6.63 19.62
CA ASN A 151 14.30 5.71 18.82
C ASN A 151 14.63 4.40 19.56
N ARG A 152 14.55 4.40 20.91
CA ARG A 152 14.77 3.24 21.79
C ARG A 152 13.47 2.57 22.25
N LYS A 153 12.31 3.00 21.76
CA LYS A 153 11.06 2.32 22.08
C LYS A 153 11.14 0.86 21.65
N ALA A 154 10.83 -0.02 22.57
CA ALA A 154 10.86 -1.47 22.34
C ALA A 154 9.71 -1.90 21.41
N THR A 155 10.00 -2.86 20.57
CA THR A 155 9.07 -3.57 19.69
C THR A 155 9.54 -5.00 19.50
N LEU A 156 8.69 -5.88 19.04
CA LEU A 156 9.09 -7.20 18.55
C LEU A 156 9.35 -7.10 17.05
N ASP A 157 10.50 -7.63 16.62
CA ASP A 157 10.88 -7.74 15.22
C ASP A 157 10.73 -9.19 14.74
N HIS A 158 10.29 -9.37 13.51
CA HIS A 158 10.04 -10.67 12.90
C HIS A 158 11.27 -11.10 12.12
N LEU A 159 11.89 -12.20 12.51
CA LEU A 159 12.99 -12.83 11.75
C LEU A 159 12.53 -13.38 10.40
N GLU A 160 11.23 -13.69 10.30
CA GLU A 160 10.57 -14.14 9.06
C GLU A 160 9.50 -13.14 8.63
N PRO A 161 9.83 -12.12 7.82
CA PRO A 161 8.87 -11.13 7.37
C PRO A 161 7.70 -11.74 6.59
N GLY A 162 6.49 -11.30 6.91
CA GLY A 162 5.27 -11.74 6.21
C GLY A 162 4.63 -13.01 6.78
N ARG A 163 5.22 -13.62 7.80
CA ARG A 163 4.62 -14.74 8.54
C ARG A 163 4.13 -14.30 9.93
N PRO A 164 3.15 -15.00 10.51
CA PRO A 164 2.79 -14.82 11.92
C PRO A 164 4.00 -15.07 12.83
N GLY A 165 4.17 -14.22 13.84
CA GLY A 165 5.26 -14.38 14.80
C GLY A 165 5.04 -15.58 15.72
N THR A 166 6.13 -16.21 16.10
CA THR A 166 6.21 -17.20 17.17
C THR A 166 7.25 -16.74 18.19
N VAL A 167 7.30 -17.37 19.35
CA VAL A 167 8.34 -17.05 20.35
C VAL A 167 9.75 -17.18 19.76
N ASP A 168 9.97 -18.14 18.87
CA ASP A 168 11.28 -18.42 18.26
C ASP A 168 11.62 -17.46 17.10
N THR A 169 10.61 -16.95 16.41
CA THR A 169 10.80 -16.07 15.25
C THR A 169 10.63 -14.57 15.55
N LEU A 170 10.35 -14.22 16.81
CA LEU A 170 10.29 -12.85 17.29
C LEU A 170 11.51 -12.54 18.16
N VAL A 171 12.04 -11.33 18.03
CA VAL A 171 13.15 -10.83 18.85
C VAL A 171 12.85 -9.42 19.36
N VAL A 172 13.44 -9.07 20.52
CA VAL A 172 13.37 -7.70 21.03
C VAL A 172 14.21 -6.78 20.18
N ALA A 173 13.59 -5.70 19.67
CA ALA A 173 14.26 -4.69 18.86
C ALA A 173 13.86 -3.27 19.26
N CYS A 174 14.69 -2.29 19.00
CA CYS A 174 14.30 -0.89 19.05
C CYS A 174 13.58 -0.48 17.74
N ILE A 175 12.71 0.53 17.80
CA ILE A 175 11.99 1.02 16.61
C ILE A 175 12.96 1.34 15.46
N THR A 176 14.09 1.97 15.74
CA THR A 176 15.09 2.32 14.71
C THR A 176 15.58 1.10 13.94
N CYS A 177 15.98 0.05 14.65
CA CYS A 177 16.49 -1.16 14.00
C CYS A 177 15.37 -1.94 13.27
N ASN A 178 14.20 -2.05 13.89
CA ASN A 178 13.04 -2.71 13.26
C ASN A 178 12.49 -1.96 12.02
N SER A 179 12.73 -0.66 11.93
CA SER A 179 12.32 0.15 10.78
C SER A 179 13.40 0.27 9.70
N ALA A 180 14.62 -0.18 9.98
CA ALA A 180 15.73 -0.10 9.04
C ALA A 180 15.53 -1.10 7.88
N PRO A 181 15.88 -0.72 6.63
CA PRO A 181 15.93 -1.68 5.53
C PRO A 181 16.88 -2.83 5.87
N TRP A 182 16.50 -4.06 5.55
CA TRP A 182 17.28 -5.30 5.78
C TRP A 182 18.66 -5.33 5.09
N THR A 183 19.00 -4.31 4.31
CA THR A 183 20.31 -4.13 3.65
C THR A 183 21.43 -3.68 4.59
N ILE A 184 21.14 -3.34 5.83
CA ILE A 184 22.21 -3.08 6.82
C ILE A 184 22.73 -4.44 7.26
N VAL A 185 23.84 -4.86 6.68
CA VAL A 185 24.62 -6.02 7.13
C VAL A 185 24.98 -5.82 8.61
N ILE A 186 24.32 -6.56 9.48
CA ILE A 186 24.64 -6.58 10.88
C ILE A 186 25.93 -7.39 10.99
N PRO A 187 27.02 -6.84 11.58
CA PRO A 187 28.22 -7.62 11.81
C PRO A 187 27.86 -8.86 12.63
N GLN A 188 28.11 -10.04 12.08
CA GLN A 188 28.09 -11.27 12.87
C GLN A 188 29.33 -11.23 13.79
N TYR A 189 29.08 -11.03 15.06
CA TYR A 189 30.04 -11.31 16.12
C TYR A 189 29.78 -12.69 16.72
#